data_cfe3044a7075b1c68787c4f83c43d241
#
_entry.id   cfe3044a7075b1c68787c4f83c43d241
#
_cell.length_a   1.000
_cell.length_b   1.000
_cell.length_c   1.000
_cell.angle_alpha   90.00
_cell.angle_beta   90.00
_cell.angle_gamma   90.00
#
_symmetry.space_group_name_H-M   'P 1'
#
loop_
_entity.id
_entity.type
_entity.pdbx_description
1 polymer ?
#
loop_
_entity_poly.entity_id
_entity_poly.type
_entity_poly.pdbx_seq_one_letter_code
_entity_poly.pdbx_strand_id
1 'polypeptide(L)'
;MHGMRRLSLRGLALLALALSAGAACAQDKTIELKLSHWVPPTHPLQKAMEDWGASIEKDSGGTIKYKVYPAQQLGKAFDHYDMARDGIADVTYVSPGYQPGRFPIFDAGNLPFMFANAKGGSEALNEWYRKYAAAEMKDVRFCFAFAHDPGSFHSRTKKIVVPDDIKGMKIRPAHATMASLVASLGGTNVQASAPEVRDILEKGVADAGTFPWGSVILFGIDKVTKYHMEAALYTTSFVWIMNKSTYAALSPAQQKVIDDHCTTEWAERVAAPWADFEHDGIAKIKAEAGHEVYPLSDAQLDLWKAASGPVVQTWAAAVKKTGNDADLVLKELKAELAKYNAAY
;
A
#
# COMPACT_ATOMS: atom_id res chain seq x y z
N MET A 1 -90.71 -20.09 18.07
CA MET A 1 -89.88 -21.23 18.21
C MET A 1 -88.47 -20.86 17.78
N HIS A 2 -87.54 -20.85 18.76
CA HIS A 2 -86.21 -20.28 18.65
C HIS A 2 -85.18 -21.32 18.13
N GLY A 3 -84.42 -20.98 17.13
CA GLY A 3 -83.26 -21.73 16.67
C GLY A 3 -81.98 -20.91 16.70
N MET A 4 -81.28 -20.94 17.82
CA MET A 4 -79.93 -20.34 17.97
C MET A 4 -78.87 -21.19 17.30
N ARG A 5 -78.23 -20.68 16.25
CA ARG A 5 -77.03 -21.29 15.65
C ARG A 5 -75.80 -20.92 16.49
N ARG A 6 -75.16 -21.94 17.06
CA ARG A 6 -73.86 -21.82 17.71
C ARG A 6 -72.77 -21.76 16.63
N LEU A 7 -72.15 -20.58 16.43
CA LEU A 7 -70.89 -20.47 15.67
C LEU A 7 -69.75 -21.00 16.52
N SER A 8 -69.04 -21.97 15.99
CA SER A 8 -67.94 -22.66 16.68
C SER A 8 -66.69 -21.77 16.73
N LEU A 9 -66.18 -21.57 17.94
CA LEU A 9 -64.91 -20.87 18.25
C LEU A 9 -63.63 -21.59 17.74
N ARG A 10 -63.72 -22.57 16.85
CA ARG A 10 -62.57 -23.33 16.36
C ARG A 10 -61.87 -22.76 15.13
N GLY A 11 -62.42 -21.71 14.51
CA GLY A 11 -61.85 -21.09 13.32
C GLY A 11 -60.80 -19.99 13.57
N LEU A 12 -60.72 -19.39 14.78
CA LEU A 12 -59.81 -18.29 15.05
C LEU A 12 -58.41 -18.68 15.57
N ALA A 13 -58.26 -19.91 16.04
CA ALA A 13 -56.97 -20.36 16.57
C ALA A 13 -55.96 -20.84 15.52
N LEU A 14 -56.40 -21.09 14.28
CA LEU A 14 -55.54 -21.55 13.17
C LEU A 14 -54.98 -20.41 12.34
N LEU A 15 -55.52 -19.20 12.45
CA LEU A 15 -55.01 -18.00 11.69
C LEU A 15 -53.91 -17.26 12.45
N ALA A 16 -53.74 -17.48 13.75
CA ALA A 16 -52.70 -16.85 14.57
C ALA A 16 -51.36 -17.55 14.54
N LEU A 17 -51.33 -18.83 14.09
CA LEU A 17 -50.10 -19.61 13.98
C LEU A 17 -49.34 -19.45 12.63
N ALA A 18 -49.96 -18.81 11.64
CA ALA A 18 -49.35 -18.64 10.31
C ALA A 18 -48.60 -17.31 10.15
N LEU A 19 -48.64 -16.44 11.13
CA LEU A 19 -47.94 -15.12 11.10
C LEU A 19 -46.63 -15.09 11.91
N SER A 20 -46.24 -16.18 12.54
CA SER A 20 -44.94 -16.36 13.18
C SER A 20 -43.96 -17.17 12.32
N ALA A 21 -44.14 -17.21 11.00
CA ALA A 21 -43.05 -17.48 10.08
C ALA A 21 -42.08 -16.31 10.19
N GLY A 22 -41.34 -16.26 11.31
CA GLY A 22 -40.28 -15.34 11.53
C GLY A 22 -39.41 -15.30 10.27
N ALA A 23 -39.08 -14.12 9.82
CA ALA A 23 -37.97 -13.95 8.93
C ALA A 23 -36.79 -14.73 9.54
N ALA A 24 -36.61 -15.98 9.11
CA ALA A 24 -35.36 -16.66 9.27
C ALA A 24 -34.37 -15.78 8.52
N CYS A 25 -33.68 -14.87 9.23
CA CYS A 25 -32.49 -14.25 8.69
C CYS A 25 -31.66 -15.43 8.21
N ALA A 26 -31.61 -15.63 6.89
CA ALA A 26 -30.72 -16.59 6.31
C ALA A 26 -29.34 -16.22 6.84
N GLN A 27 -28.80 -17.05 7.71
CA GLN A 27 -27.48 -16.81 8.28
C GLN A 27 -26.50 -16.73 7.12
N ASP A 28 -25.72 -15.66 7.06
CA ASP A 28 -24.75 -15.48 6.00
C ASP A 28 -23.83 -16.71 5.91
N LYS A 29 -23.58 -17.16 4.69
CA LYS A 29 -22.63 -18.25 4.46
C LYS A 29 -21.27 -17.83 4.97
N THR A 30 -20.67 -18.62 5.85
CA THR A 30 -19.30 -18.40 6.31
C THR A 30 -18.32 -18.53 5.14
N ILE A 31 -17.45 -17.57 4.99
CA ILE A 31 -16.34 -17.56 4.02
C ILE A 31 -15.00 -17.38 4.75
N GLU A 32 -13.91 -17.82 4.12
CA GLU A 32 -12.55 -17.55 4.58
C GLU A 32 -11.81 -16.78 3.50
N LEU A 33 -11.35 -15.56 3.82
CA LEU A 33 -10.56 -14.71 2.94
C LEU A 33 -9.07 -15.09 3.00
N LYS A 34 -8.45 -15.28 1.85
CA LYS A 34 -7.01 -15.43 1.69
C LYS A 34 -6.38 -14.05 1.59
N LEU A 35 -5.67 -13.62 2.63
CA LEU A 35 -4.96 -12.36 2.71
C LEU A 35 -3.49 -12.59 2.38
N SER A 36 -2.95 -11.98 1.33
CA SER A 36 -1.57 -12.25 0.88
C SER A 36 -0.70 -11.00 0.87
N HIS A 37 0.53 -11.17 1.37
CA HIS A 37 1.57 -10.16 1.26
C HIS A 37 2.96 -10.79 1.06
N TRP A 38 3.91 -9.96 0.65
CA TRP A 38 5.26 -10.40 0.27
C TRP A 38 6.35 -10.05 1.29
N VAL A 39 6.03 -9.29 2.35
CA VAL A 39 6.98 -8.95 3.41
C VAL A 39 7.15 -10.11 4.40
N PRO A 40 8.29 -10.19 5.13
CA PRO A 40 8.46 -11.22 6.15
C PRO A 40 7.47 -11.07 7.30
N PRO A 41 7.17 -12.16 8.05
CA PRO A 41 6.21 -12.13 9.17
C PRO A 41 6.57 -11.16 10.31
N THR A 42 7.83 -10.73 10.38
CA THR A 42 8.32 -9.76 11.38
C THR A 42 8.08 -8.30 10.98
N HIS A 43 7.59 -8.07 9.76
CA HIS A 43 7.27 -6.71 9.28
C HIS A 43 5.97 -6.20 9.92
N PRO A 44 5.85 -4.90 10.28
CA PRO A 44 4.63 -4.33 10.85
C PRO A 44 3.34 -4.60 10.05
N LEU A 45 3.43 -4.70 8.73
CA LEU A 45 2.29 -5.03 7.86
C LEU A 45 1.71 -6.44 8.10
N GLN A 46 2.47 -7.40 8.61
CA GLN A 46 1.91 -8.70 9.02
C GLN A 46 0.84 -8.50 10.08
N LYS A 47 1.21 -7.82 11.18
CA LYS A 47 0.26 -7.51 12.25
C LYS A 47 -0.89 -6.63 11.78
N ALA A 48 -0.62 -5.63 10.94
CA ALA A 48 -1.68 -4.77 10.40
C ALA A 48 -2.70 -5.57 9.57
N MET A 49 -2.25 -6.57 8.79
CA MET A 49 -3.14 -7.46 8.04
C MET A 49 -3.93 -8.39 8.94
N GLU A 50 -3.32 -8.90 10.00
CA GLU A 50 -4.00 -9.70 11.02
C GLU A 50 -5.05 -8.87 11.76
N ASP A 51 -4.74 -7.65 12.17
CA ASP A 51 -5.65 -6.74 12.89
C ASP A 51 -6.85 -6.34 12.01
N TRP A 52 -6.61 -6.09 10.71
CA TRP A 52 -7.67 -5.83 9.73
C TRP A 52 -8.59 -7.03 9.57
N GLY A 53 -8.02 -8.22 9.39
CA GLY A 53 -8.78 -9.47 9.28
C GLY A 53 -9.57 -9.79 10.55
N ALA A 54 -8.95 -9.65 11.73
CA ALA A 54 -9.60 -9.91 13.02
C ALA A 54 -10.78 -8.94 13.29
N SER A 55 -10.64 -7.66 12.89
CA SER A 55 -11.72 -6.68 12.99
C SER A 55 -12.90 -7.07 12.11
N ILE A 56 -12.65 -7.49 10.87
CA ILE A 56 -13.69 -7.97 9.94
C ILE A 56 -14.35 -9.24 10.47
N GLU A 57 -13.59 -10.21 10.98
CA GLU A 57 -14.17 -11.43 11.57
C GLU A 57 -15.09 -11.10 12.74
N LYS A 58 -14.66 -10.22 13.64
CA LYS A 58 -15.46 -9.74 14.76
C LYS A 58 -16.74 -9.04 14.30
N ASP A 59 -16.62 -8.06 13.39
CA ASP A 59 -17.76 -7.21 13.00
C ASP A 59 -18.74 -7.91 12.07
N SER A 60 -18.29 -9.00 11.40
CA SER A 60 -19.16 -9.91 10.65
C SER A 60 -19.83 -10.99 11.53
N GLY A 61 -19.59 -10.97 12.84
CA GLY A 61 -20.07 -12.04 13.74
C GLY A 61 -19.48 -13.42 13.40
N GLY A 62 -18.26 -13.47 12.81
CA GLY A 62 -17.57 -14.71 12.43
C GLY A 62 -18.03 -15.31 11.10
N THR A 63 -18.87 -14.59 10.33
CA THR A 63 -19.28 -15.05 8.99
C THR A 63 -18.20 -14.77 7.93
N ILE A 64 -17.30 -13.84 8.17
CA ILE A 64 -16.08 -13.66 7.39
C ILE A 64 -14.89 -14.05 8.28
N LYS A 65 -14.20 -15.10 7.89
CA LYS A 65 -12.93 -15.55 8.48
C LYS A 65 -11.78 -15.13 7.57
N TYR A 66 -10.57 -15.24 8.07
CA TYR A 66 -9.40 -14.88 7.27
C TYR A 66 -8.22 -15.81 7.57
N LYS A 67 -7.30 -15.87 6.60
CA LYS A 67 -5.99 -16.49 6.76
C LYS A 67 -4.94 -15.66 6.03
N VAL A 68 -3.87 -15.29 6.74
CA VAL A 68 -2.74 -14.54 6.18
C VAL A 68 -1.72 -15.48 5.56
N TYR A 69 -1.24 -15.14 4.38
CA TYR A 69 -0.20 -15.82 3.62
C TYR A 69 0.97 -14.84 3.40
N PRO A 70 1.94 -14.78 4.33
CA PRO A 70 3.08 -13.87 4.28
C PRO A 70 4.20 -14.33 3.36
N ALA A 71 5.23 -13.50 3.22
CA ALA A 71 6.53 -13.86 2.65
C ALA A 71 6.42 -14.56 1.27
N GLN A 72 5.54 -14.05 0.40
CA GLN A 72 5.37 -14.57 -0.96
C GLN A 72 4.85 -16.02 -1.06
N GLN A 73 4.13 -16.53 -0.04
CA GLN A 73 3.63 -17.91 -0.04
C GLN A 73 2.68 -18.22 -1.21
N LEU A 74 1.88 -17.23 -1.66
CA LEU A 74 0.96 -17.42 -2.78
C LEU A 74 1.52 -16.93 -4.12
N GLY A 75 2.57 -16.10 -4.12
CA GLY A 75 3.20 -15.57 -5.32
C GLY A 75 4.17 -14.45 -5.02
N LYS A 76 4.97 -14.06 -6.02
CA LYS A 76 6.02 -13.05 -5.88
C LYS A 76 5.45 -11.64 -5.69
N ALA A 77 6.26 -10.74 -5.12
CA ALA A 77 5.86 -9.35 -4.85
C ALA A 77 5.33 -8.61 -6.08
N PHE A 78 5.92 -8.86 -7.26
CA PHE A 78 5.48 -8.25 -8.52
C PHE A 78 4.09 -8.70 -8.99
N ASP A 79 3.60 -9.85 -8.53
CA ASP A 79 2.39 -10.50 -9.05
C ASP A 79 1.13 -10.18 -8.23
N HIS A 80 1.26 -9.51 -7.07
CA HIS A 80 0.18 -9.38 -6.10
C HIS A 80 -1.08 -8.66 -6.63
N TYR A 81 -0.94 -7.70 -7.57
CA TYR A 81 -2.11 -7.10 -8.24
C TYR A 81 -2.87 -8.14 -9.06
N ASP A 82 -2.15 -8.89 -9.89
CA ASP A 82 -2.75 -9.90 -10.76
C ASP A 82 -3.29 -11.08 -9.95
N MET A 83 -2.66 -11.43 -8.83
CA MET A 83 -3.18 -12.44 -7.89
C MET A 83 -4.55 -12.07 -7.31
N ALA A 84 -4.76 -10.80 -6.95
CA ALA A 84 -6.07 -10.32 -6.52
C ALA A 84 -7.08 -10.31 -7.68
N ARG A 85 -6.67 -9.83 -8.86
CA ARG A 85 -7.52 -9.84 -10.06
C ARG A 85 -8.00 -11.26 -10.39
N ASP A 86 -7.11 -12.23 -10.36
CA ASP A 86 -7.35 -13.60 -10.82
C ASP A 86 -7.89 -14.54 -9.71
N GLY A 87 -8.07 -14.02 -8.48
CA GLY A 87 -8.64 -14.77 -7.34
C GLY A 87 -7.68 -15.81 -6.73
N ILE A 88 -6.38 -15.70 -6.98
CA ILE A 88 -5.35 -16.51 -6.28
C ILE A 88 -5.34 -16.15 -4.80
N ALA A 89 -5.42 -14.85 -4.50
CA ALA A 89 -5.71 -14.31 -3.18
C ALA A 89 -6.96 -13.43 -3.23
N ASP A 90 -7.71 -13.36 -2.12
CA ASP A 90 -8.92 -12.54 -2.03
C ASP A 90 -8.58 -11.09 -1.74
N VAL A 91 -7.57 -10.85 -0.92
CA VAL A 91 -7.06 -9.52 -0.58
C VAL A 91 -5.54 -9.51 -0.67
N THR A 92 -4.98 -8.46 -1.26
CA THR A 92 -3.53 -8.32 -1.39
C THR A 92 -3.05 -6.91 -1.03
N TYR A 93 -1.84 -6.86 -0.49
CA TYR A 93 -1.02 -5.67 -0.38
C TYR A 93 -0.14 -5.55 -1.63
N VAL A 94 -0.23 -4.43 -2.32
CA VAL A 94 0.44 -4.23 -3.63
C VAL A 94 1.27 -2.96 -3.63
N SER A 95 2.45 -3.03 -4.24
CA SER A 95 3.22 -1.87 -4.71
C SER A 95 2.93 -1.65 -6.20
N PRO A 96 2.03 -0.74 -6.60
CA PRO A 96 1.72 -0.49 -8.01
C PRO A 96 2.95 -0.02 -8.80
N GLY A 97 3.89 0.66 -8.15
CA GLY A 97 5.15 1.08 -8.73
C GLY A 97 6.09 -0.06 -9.16
N TYR A 98 5.77 -1.32 -8.83
CA TYR A 98 6.43 -2.51 -9.38
C TYR A 98 5.97 -2.86 -10.81
N GLN A 99 4.90 -2.22 -11.31
CA GLN A 99 4.34 -2.45 -12.64
C GLN A 99 4.44 -1.18 -13.50
N PRO A 100 5.60 -0.89 -14.09
CA PRO A 100 5.86 0.36 -14.81
C PRO A 100 4.79 0.72 -15.83
N GLY A 101 4.25 1.94 -15.72
CA GLY A 101 3.28 2.49 -16.68
C GLY A 101 1.86 1.95 -16.57
N ARG A 102 1.57 1.03 -15.65
CA ARG A 102 0.21 0.47 -15.49
C ARG A 102 -0.72 1.40 -14.72
N PHE A 103 -0.19 2.16 -13.76
CA PHE A 103 -0.96 3.02 -12.86
C PHE A 103 -0.39 4.45 -12.82
N PRO A 104 -0.41 5.18 -13.96
CA PRO A 104 0.26 6.47 -14.07
C PRO A 104 -0.33 7.55 -13.14
N ILE A 105 -1.64 7.52 -12.82
CA ILE A 105 -2.21 8.48 -11.87
C ILE A 105 -1.68 8.17 -10.48
N PHE A 106 -1.73 6.91 -10.05
CA PHE A 106 -1.25 6.49 -8.74
C PHE A 106 0.23 6.82 -8.52
N ASP A 107 1.05 6.76 -9.58
CA ASP A 107 2.48 7.08 -9.54
C ASP A 107 2.79 8.53 -9.13
N ALA A 108 1.79 9.44 -9.10
CA ALA A 108 1.96 10.77 -8.49
C ALA A 108 2.42 10.68 -7.03
N GLY A 109 1.91 9.69 -6.27
CA GLY A 109 2.32 9.42 -4.90
C GLY A 109 3.77 8.90 -4.77
N ASN A 110 4.38 8.49 -5.87
CA ASN A 110 5.76 8.01 -5.92
C ASN A 110 6.76 9.08 -6.39
N LEU A 111 6.31 10.30 -6.70
CA LEU A 111 7.20 11.39 -7.12
C LEU A 111 8.14 11.79 -5.96
N PRO A 112 9.40 12.12 -6.24
CA PRO A 112 10.34 12.61 -5.23
C PRO A 112 9.83 13.85 -4.50
N PHE A 113 10.16 13.98 -3.23
CA PHE A 113 9.83 15.14 -2.40
C PHE A 113 8.34 15.47 -2.30
N MET A 114 7.49 14.44 -2.27
CA MET A 114 6.04 14.63 -2.10
C MET A 114 5.62 14.57 -0.64
N PHE A 115 6.13 13.61 0.12
CA PHE A 115 5.67 13.27 1.47
C PHE A 115 6.67 13.67 2.53
N ALA A 116 6.19 14.30 3.60
CA ALA A 116 6.95 14.56 4.82
C ALA A 116 6.84 13.40 5.83
N ASN A 117 5.73 12.68 5.86
CA ASN A 117 5.48 11.56 6.76
C ASN A 117 4.43 10.60 6.19
N ALA A 118 4.43 9.35 6.68
CA ALA A 118 3.50 8.32 6.21
C ALA A 118 2.11 8.41 6.82
N LYS A 119 1.95 8.86 8.07
CA LYS A 119 0.65 8.85 8.77
C LYS A 119 -0.34 9.75 8.02
N GLY A 120 -0.15 11.05 8.07
CA GLY A 120 -0.99 11.98 7.30
C GLY A 120 -0.87 11.79 5.79
N GLY A 121 0.29 11.33 5.30
CA GLY A 121 0.49 11.00 3.89
C GLY A 121 -0.40 9.87 3.40
N SER A 122 -0.67 8.87 4.22
CA SER A 122 -1.57 7.75 3.87
C SER A 122 -3.03 8.20 3.83
N GLU A 123 -3.46 9.04 4.80
CA GLU A 123 -4.79 9.65 4.77
C GLU A 123 -4.99 10.48 3.50
N ALA A 124 -4.05 11.38 3.21
CA ALA A 124 -4.06 12.23 2.02
C ALA A 124 -4.08 11.43 0.72
N LEU A 125 -3.20 10.43 0.61
CA LEU A 125 -3.10 9.56 -0.56
C LEU A 125 -4.40 8.80 -0.81
N ASN A 126 -5.01 8.25 0.27
CA ASN A 126 -6.25 7.51 0.15
C ASN A 126 -7.42 8.41 -0.27
N GLU A 127 -7.61 9.57 0.37
CA GLU A 127 -8.66 10.52 0.02
C GLU A 127 -8.55 10.99 -1.44
N TRP A 128 -7.34 11.34 -1.86
CA TRP A 128 -7.09 11.75 -3.22
C TRP A 128 -7.33 10.63 -4.22
N TYR A 129 -6.76 9.44 -3.99
CA TYR A 129 -6.77 8.38 -5.00
C TYR A 129 -8.13 7.70 -5.17
N ARG A 130 -9.02 7.73 -4.16
CA ARG A 130 -10.40 7.25 -4.28
C ARG A 130 -11.16 7.80 -5.49
N LYS A 131 -10.82 9.02 -5.92
CA LYS A 131 -11.42 9.65 -7.11
C LYS A 131 -11.04 8.93 -8.40
N TYR A 132 -9.89 8.32 -8.46
CA TYR A 132 -9.29 7.73 -9.67
C TYR A 132 -9.29 6.20 -9.66
N ALA A 133 -9.34 5.58 -8.51
CA ALA A 133 -9.15 4.15 -8.32
C ALA A 133 -10.09 3.29 -9.16
N ALA A 134 -11.37 3.66 -9.28
CA ALA A 134 -12.35 2.88 -10.04
C ALA A 134 -12.04 2.82 -11.54
N ALA A 135 -11.41 3.85 -12.10
CA ALA A 135 -11.02 3.91 -13.50
C ALA A 135 -9.67 3.25 -13.74
N GLU A 136 -8.68 3.53 -12.87
CA GLU A 136 -7.31 3.07 -13.07
C GLU A 136 -7.11 1.62 -12.63
N MET A 137 -7.77 1.18 -11.53
CA MET A 137 -7.71 -0.19 -10.99
C MET A 137 -9.01 -0.94 -11.22
N LYS A 138 -9.57 -0.82 -12.43
CA LYS A 138 -10.91 -1.35 -12.79
C LYS A 138 -11.08 -2.86 -12.62
N ASP A 139 -9.97 -3.62 -12.59
CA ASP A 139 -10.00 -5.09 -12.55
C ASP A 139 -10.11 -5.65 -11.13
N VAL A 140 -9.95 -4.81 -10.12
CA VAL A 140 -10.02 -5.17 -8.68
C VAL A 140 -10.95 -4.23 -7.93
N ARG A 141 -11.30 -4.58 -6.70
CA ARG A 141 -11.91 -3.65 -5.76
C ARG A 141 -10.83 -2.93 -4.97
N PHE A 142 -10.70 -1.64 -5.19
CA PHE A 142 -9.85 -0.79 -4.36
C PHE A 142 -10.43 -0.68 -2.94
N CYS A 143 -9.61 -0.89 -1.93
CA CYS A 143 -9.97 -0.74 -0.53
C CYS A 143 -9.41 0.58 0.01
N PHE A 144 -8.10 0.70 0.12
CA PHE A 144 -7.43 1.95 0.48
C PHE A 144 -6.00 2.00 -0.07
N ALA A 145 -5.46 3.21 -0.10
CA ALA A 145 -4.06 3.49 -0.40
C ALA A 145 -3.32 3.97 0.84
N PHE A 146 -2.04 3.68 0.95
CA PHE A 146 -1.17 4.10 2.04
C PHE A 146 0.28 4.17 1.59
N ALA A 147 1.17 4.68 2.44
CA ALA A 147 2.57 4.90 2.11
C ALA A 147 3.47 4.56 3.31
N HIS A 148 4.76 4.30 3.05
CA HIS A 148 5.76 4.25 4.11
C HIS A 148 6.38 5.65 4.36
N ASP A 149 7.03 5.82 5.51
CA ASP A 149 7.81 7.03 5.79
C ASP A 149 8.92 7.26 4.75
N PRO A 150 9.31 8.50 4.49
CA PRO A 150 10.29 8.81 3.46
C PRO A 150 11.57 8.00 3.60
N GLY A 151 12.04 7.48 2.48
CA GLY A 151 13.25 6.71 2.34
C GLY A 151 14.34 7.45 1.57
N SER A 152 15.50 6.81 1.47
CA SER A 152 16.68 7.39 0.85
C SER A 152 17.56 6.33 0.15
N PHE A 153 18.75 6.74 -0.29
CA PHE A 153 19.77 5.85 -0.83
C PHE A 153 20.61 5.22 0.28
N HIS A 154 20.86 3.92 0.16
CA HIS A 154 21.76 3.14 0.99
C HIS A 154 22.77 2.45 0.09
N SER A 155 24.07 2.77 0.26
CA SER A 155 25.14 2.38 -0.66
C SER A 155 26.20 1.51 0.02
N ARG A 156 26.76 0.56 -0.74
CA ARG A 156 27.86 -0.30 -0.34
C ARG A 156 29.20 0.39 -0.53
N THR A 157 29.36 1.15 -1.60
CA THR A 157 30.66 1.48 -2.18
C THR A 157 31.11 2.91 -1.91
N LYS A 158 30.20 3.87 -1.93
CA LYS A 158 30.53 5.30 -1.74
C LYS A 158 29.31 6.08 -1.25
N LYS A 159 29.55 7.29 -0.73
CA LYS A 159 28.47 8.24 -0.47
C LYS A 159 27.80 8.68 -1.77
N ILE A 160 26.51 8.93 -1.70
CA ILE A 160 25.69 9.55 -2.73
C ILE A 160 25.22 10.88 -2.17
N VAL A 161 25.92 11.97 -2.51
CA VAL A 161 25.72 13.30 -1.92
C VAL A 161 25.00 14.24 -2.88
N VAL A 162 25.37 14.18 -4.16
CA VAL A 162 24.78 14.97 -5.22
C VAL A 162 24.28 14.08 -6.35
N PRO A 163 23.35 14.54 -7.21
CA PRO A 163 22.82 13.74 -8.32
C PRO A 163 23.89 13.11 -9.22
N ASP A 164 24.98 13.80 -9.46
CA ASP A 164 26.10 13.32 -10.30
C ASP A 164 26.80 12.07 -9.75
N ASP A 165 26.69 11.83 -8.44
CA ASP A 165 27.24 10.61 -7.82
C ASP A 165 26.57 9.33 -8.30
N ILE A 166 25.35 9.43 -8.85
CA ILE A 166 24.59 8.31 -9.41
C ILE A 166 25.18 7.79 -10.72
N LYS A 167 25.88 8.67 -11.45
CA LYS A 167 26.41 8.33 -12.77
C LYS A 167 27.30 7.08 -12.73
N GLY A 168 26.94 6.11 -13.56
CA GLY A 168 27.65 4.83 -13.68
C GLY A 168 27.41 3.83 -12.55
N MET A 169 26.64 4.17 -11.50
CA MET A 169 26.26 3.23 -10.45
C MET A 169 25.14 2.30 -10.91
N LYS A 170 25.19 1.06 -10.42
CA LYS A 170 24.08 0.10 -10.51
C LYS A 170 23.22 0.22 -9.27
N ILE A 171 21.99 0.66 -9.41
CA ILE A 171 21.12 0.98 -8.29
C ILE A 171 19.81 0.18 -8.38
N ARG A 172 19.38 -0.38 -7.25
CA ARG A 172 18.04 -0.91 -7.12
C ARG A 172 17.09 0.19 -6.68
N PRO A 173 16.26 0.74 -7.58
CA PRO A 173 15.22 1.69 -7.22
C PRO A 173 14.02 0.99 -6.56
N ALA A 174 13.33 1.67 -5.65
CA ALA A 174 12.17 1.12 -4.96
C ALA A 174 10.98 0.85 -5.88
N HIS A 175 10.83 1.67 -6.93
CA HIS A 175 9.70 1.63 -7.87
C HIS A 175 10.08 2.33 -9.19
N ALA A 176 9.19 2.23 -10.19
CA ALA A 176 9.43 2.74 -11.54
C ALA A 176 9.76 4.24 -11.61
N THR A 177 9.13 5.08 -10.77
CA THR A 177 9.42 6.53 -10.73
C THR A 177 10.85 6.79 -10.26
N MET A 178 11.32 6.08 -9.22
CA MET A 178 12.73 6.15 -8.79
C MET A 178 13.68 5.55 -9.84
N ALA A 179 13.25 4.53 -10.59
CA ALA A 179 14.02 4.01 -11.72
C ALA A 179 14.21 5.08 -12.82
N SER A 180 13.19 5.89 -13.07
CA SER A 180 13.28 7.02 -14.00
C SER A 180 14.28 8.08 -13.52
N LEU A 181 14.30 8.38 -12.20
CA LEU A 181 15.29 9.29 -11.62
C LEU A 181 16.73 8.75 -11.79
N VAL A 182 16.96 7.49 -11.39
CA VAL A 182 18.28 6.86 -11.53
C VAL A 182 18.77 6.89 -12.98
N ALA A 183 17.91 6.53 -13.93
CA ALA A 183 18.24 6.53 -15.36
C ALA A 183 18.54 7.93 -15.89
N SER A 184 17.77 8.95 -15.50
CA SER A 184 17.98 10.35 -15.92
C SER A 184 19.33 10.91 -15.43
N LEU A 185 19.85 10.36 -14.34
CA LEU A 185 21.15 10.73 -13.75
C LEU A 185 22.33 9.87 -14.27
N GLY A 186 22.10 9.03 -15.28
CA GLY A 186 23.14 8.17 -15.86
C GLY A 186 23.49 6.94 -15.02
N GLY A 187 22.64 6.55 -14.08
CA GLY A 187 22.73 5.29 -13.37
C GLY A 187 22.08 4.13 -14.14
N THR A 188 22.40 2.91 -13.74
CA THR A 188 21.83 1.69 -14.29
C THR A 188 20.84 1.09 -13.29
N ASN A 189 19.60 0.85 -13.71
CA ASN A 189 18.58 0.24 -12.87
C ASN A 189 18.78 -1.28 -12.74
N VAL A 190 18.77 -1.78 -11.50
CA VAL A 190 18.73 -3.21 -11.18
C VAL A 190 17.34 -3.50 -10.62
N GLN A 191 16.49 -4.15 -11.40
CA GLN A 191 15.15 -4.50 -10.97
C GLN A 191 15.17 -5.66 -9.99
N ALA A 192 14.66 -5.44 -8.79
CA ALA A 192 14.47 -6.48 -7.78
C ALA A 192 13.35 -6.06 -6.81
N SER A 193 12.59 -7.03 -6.32
CA SER A 193 11.64 -6.80 -5.22
C SER A 193 12.37 -6.57 -3.90
N ALA A 194 11.70 -5.96 -2.91
CA ALA A 194 12.33 -5.66 -1.61
C ALA A 194 12.97 -6.88 -0.93
N PRO A 195 12.35 -8.09 -0.92
CA PRO A 195 12.98 -9.28 -0.34
C PRO A 195 14.29 -9.74 -1.01
N GLU A 196 14.52 -9.33 -2.27
CA GLU A 196 15.69 -9.77 -3.06
C GLU A 196 16.90 -8.82 -2.92
N VAL A 197 16.69 -7.62 -2.31
CA VAL A 197 17.69 -6.54 -2.38
C VAL A 197 18.96 -6.86 -1.64
N ARG A 198 18.90 -7.49 -0.47
CA ARG A 198 20.11 -7.92 0.25
C ARG A 198 21.00 -8.79 -0.64
N ASP A 199 20.40 -9.77 -1.28
CA ASP A 199 21.13 -10.76 -2.10
C ASP A 199 21.84 -10.10 -3.30
N ILE A 200 21.17 -9.19 -4.02
CA ILE A 200 21.77 -8.49 -5.15
C ILE A 200 22.85 -7.48 -4.73
N LEU A 201 22.72 -6.86 -3.56
CA LEU A 201 23.75 -6.00 -2.99
C LEU A 201 24.96 -6.84 -2.55
N GLU A 202 24.76 -7.92 -1.81
CA GLU A 202 25.81 -8.81 -1.33
C GLU A 202 26.66 -9.37 -2.48
N LYS A 203 26.02 -9.80 -3.57
CA LYS A 203 26.66 -10.31 -4.78
C LYS A 203 27.28 -9.23 -5.69
N GLY A 204 27.12 -7.94 -5.36
CA GLY A 204 27.64 -6.83 -6.18
C GLY A 204 26.90 -6.63 -7.51
N VAL A 205 25.70 -7.19 -7.66
CA VAL A 205 24.83 -6.93 -8.81
C VAL A 205 24.32 -5.48 -8.78
N ALA A 206 24.09 -4.94 -7.58
CA ALA A 206 23.81 -3.53 -7.35
C ALA A 206 24.86 -2.91 -6.39
N ASP A 207 25.15 -1.62 -6.57
CA ASP A 207 26.04 -0.82 -5.73
C ASP A 207 25.29 -0.14 -4.58
N ALA A 208 24.02 0.17 -4.80
CA ALA A 208 23.13 0.84 -3.84
C ALA A 208 21.67 0.44 -4.07
N GLY A 209 20.83 0.73 -3.08
CA GLY A 209 19.38 0.60 -3.19
C GLY A 209 18.66 1.74 -2.49
N THR A 210 17.38 1.93 -2.82
CA THR A 210 16.52 2.88 -2.11
C THR A 210 15.58 2.12 -1.18
N PHE A 211 15.57 2.54 0.11
CA PHE A 211 14.76 1.95 1.17
C PHE A 211 14.36 2.99 2.23
N PRO A 212 13.28 2.78 2.97
CA PRO A 212 13.05 3.44 4.25
C PRO A 212 13.88 2.76 5.36
N TRP A 213 14.07 3.43 6.47
CA TRP A 213 15.17 3.17 7.40
C TRP A 213 15.05 1.89 8.24
N GLY A 214 13.87 1.62 8.79
CA GLY A 214 13.65 0.39 9.56
C GLY A 214 13.70 -0.85 8.67
N SER A 215 13.21 -0.72 7.45
CA SER A 215 13.24 -1.77 6.43
C SER A 215 14.67 -2.12 5.99
N VAL A 216 15.62 -1.18 6.02
CA VAL A 216 17.05 -1.48 5.79
C VAL A 216 17.55 -2.56 6.76
N ILE A 217 17.17 -2.45 8.04
CA ILE A 217 17.54 -3.41 9.08
C ILE A 217 16.75 -4.72 8.90
N LEU A 218 15.44 -4.61 8.70
CA LEU A 218 14.55 -5.77 8.59
C LEU A 218 14.95 -6.73 7.47
N PHE A 219 15.29 -6.17 6.31
CA PHE A 219 15.72 -6.96 5.15
C PHE A 219 17.23 -7.29 5.18
N GLY A 220 17.96 -6.91 6.25
CA GLY A 220 19.40 -7.17 6.40
C GLY A 220 20.25 -6.42 5.39
N ILE A 221 19.76 -5.31 4.85
CA ILE A 221 20.46 -4.44 3.90
C ILE A 221 21.60 -3.69 4.62
N ASP A 222 21.42 -3.35 5.91
CA ASP A 222 22.46 -2.83 6.80
C ASP A 222 23.73 -3.68 6.78
N LYS A 223 23.61 -5.00 6.71
CA LYS A 223 24.78 -5.92 6.72
C LYS A 223 25.61 -5.86 5.43
N VAL A 224 25.09 -5.25 4.38
CA VAL A 224 25.73 -5.19 3.05
C VAL A 224 25.88 -3.76 2.51
N THR A 225 25.45 -2.74 3.27
CA THR A 225 25.63 -1.32 2.94
C THR A 225 26.37 -0.60 4.06
N LYS A 226 27.00 0.52 3.74
CA LYS A 226 27.80 1.30 4.68
C LYS A 226 27.43 2.77 4.73
N TYR A 227 27.00 3.33 3.60
CA TYR A 227 26.76 4.76 3.45
C TYR A 227 25.26 5.01 3.30
N HIS A 228 24.71 5.88 4.14
CA HIS A 228 23.27 6.12 4.22
C HIS A 228 23.00 7.63 4.14
N MET A 229 22.34 8.05 3.07
CA MET A 229 21.97 9.44 2.87
C MET A 229 20.77 9.79 3.76
N GLU A 230 20.93 10.74 4.67
CA GLU A 230 19.82 11.21 5.53
C GLU A 230 19.05 12.32 4.84
N ALA A 231 18.09 11.92 3.99
CA ALA A 231 17.19 12.83 3.30
C ALA A 231 15.84 12.16 3.07
N ALA A 232 14.75 12.92 3.18
CA ALA A 232 13.42 12.49 2.82
C ALA A 232 13.23 12.58 1.30
N LEU A 233 13.84 11.67 0.55
CA LEU A 233 13.94 11.76 -0.90
C LEU A 233 12.69 11.27 -1.61
N TYR A 234 12.16 10.14 -1.20
CA TYR A 234 11.05 9.46 -1.86
C TYR A 234 10.17 8.71 -0.87
N THR A 235 8.99 8.38 -1.30
CA THR A 235 8.07 7.46 -0.62
C THR A 235 7.60 6.44 -1.62
N THR A 236 7.35 5.21 -1.20
CA THR A 236 6.59 4.26 -2.00
C THR A 236 5.15 4.25 -1.53
N SER A 237 4.26 4.40 -2.48
CA SER A 237 2.82 4.30 -2.28
C SER A 237 2.33 2.89 -2.58
N PHE A 238 1.36 2.42 -1.79
CA PHE A 238 0.80 1.07 -1.84
C PHE A 238 -0.70 1.10 -1.89
N VAL A 239 -1.29 0.00 -2.32
CA VAL A 239 -2.73 -0.21 -2.25
C VAL A 239 -3.08 -1.52 -1.57
N TRP A 240 -4.21 -1.50 -0.88
CA TRP A 240 -4.91 -2.67 -0.37
C TRP A 240 -6.10 -2.91 -1.29
N ILE A 241 -6.13 -4.05 -1.92
CA ILE A 241 -7.12 -4.37 -2.94
C ILE A 241 -7.75 -5.74 -2.70
N MET A 242 -8.95 -5.92 -3.19
CA MET A 242 -9.70 -7.17 -3.08
C MET A 242 -10.14 -7.67 -4.46
N ASN A 243 -10.25 -8.98 -4.60
CA ASN A 243 -10.84 -9.63 -5.76
C ASN A 243 -12.31 -9.21 -5.93
N LYS A 244 -12.69 -8.77 -7.12
CA LYS A 244 -14.06 -8.31 -7.41
C LYS A 244 -15.11 -9.40 -7.29
N SER A 245 -14.77 -10.61 -7.74
CA SER A 245 -15.71 -11.74 -7.71
C SER A 245 -15.94 -12.23 -6.28
N THR A 246 -14.89 -12.27 -5.46
CA THR A 246 -15.01 -12.59 -4.03
C THR A 246 -15.92 -11.56 -3.35
N TYR A 247 -15.69 -10.25 -3.57
CA TYR A 247 -16.54 -9.20 -2.99
C TYR A 247 -18.00 -9.30 -3.46
N ALA A 248 -18.23 -9.54 -4.76
CA ALA A 248 -19.57 -9.66 -5.32
C ALA A 248 -20.35 -10.89 -4.82
N ALA A 249 -19.62 -11.93 -4.38
CA ALA A 249 -20.22 -13.15 -3.81
C ALA A 249 -20.62 -13.01 -2.33
N LEU A 250 -20.20 -11.91 -1.66
CA LEU A 250 -20.59 -11.62 -0.29
C LEU A 250 -22.05 -11.20 -0.19
N SER A 251 -22.69 -11.48 0.94
CA SER A 251 -23.99 -10.92 1.26
C SER A 251 -23.90 -9.38 1.42
N PRO A 252 -25.02 -8.64 1.31
CA PRO A 252 -25.02 -7.21 1.56
C PRO A 252 -24.47 -6.82 2.95
N ALA A 253 -24.73 -7.65 3.99
CA ALA A 253 -24.20 -7.42 5.33
C ALA A 253 -22.67 -7.60 5.37
N GLN A 254 -22.17 -8.67 4.74
CA GLN A 254 -20.73 -8.92 4.64
C GLN A 254 -20.04 -7.85 3.78
N GLN A 255 -20.64 -7.41 2.67
CA GLN A 255 -20.11 -6.31 1.86
C GLN A 255 -19.97 -5.03 2.67
N LYS A 256 -21.00 -4.71 3.49
CA LYS A 256 -20.95 -3.55 4.38
C LYS A 256 -19.78 -3.64 5.37
N VAL A 257 -19.53 -4.79 5.96
CA VAL A 257 -18.38 -4.99 6.86
C VAL A 257 -17.08 -4.71 6.11
N ILE A 258 -16.90 -5.24 4.90
CA ILE A 258 -15.72 -4.95 4.07
C ILE A 258 -15.60 -3.45 3.78
N ASP A 259 -16.71 -2.79 3.43
CA ASP A 259 -16.72 -1.36 3.10
C ASP A 259 -16.34 -0.48 4.30
N ASP A 260 -16.84 -0.83 5.49
CA ASP A 260 -16.50 -0.15 6.75
C ASP A 260 -15.00 -0.34 7.12
N HIS A 261 -14.31 -1.33 6.54
CA HIS A 261 -12.88 -1.58 6.71
C HIS A 261 -12.03 -1.09 5.52
N CYS A 262 -12.66 -0.48 4.52
CA CYS A 262 -11.98 0.11 3.37
C CYS A 262 -12.05 1.64 3.42
N THR A 263 -11.53 2.25 4.50
CA THR A 263 -11.67 3.67 4.82
C THR A 263 -10.31 4.36 4.95
N THR A 264 -10.32 5.69 5.03
CA THR A 264 -9.11 6.51 5.28
C THR A 264 -8.54 6.24 6.66
N GLU A 265 -9.39 6.00 7.66
CA GLU A 265 -8.93 5.60 8.99
C GLU A 265 -8.15 4.28 8.95
N TRP A 266 -8.61 3.30 8.18
CA TRP A 266 -7.86 2.04 8.01
C TRP A 266 -6.55 2.22 7.24
N ALA A 267 -6.48 3.15 6.29
CA ALA A 267 -5.23 3.48 5.62
C ALA A 267 -4.18 3.99 6.62
N GLU A 268 -4.56 4.89 7.52
CA GLU A 268 -3.69 5.40 8.60
C GLU A 268 -3.33 4.30 9.60
N ARG A 269 -4.31 3.51 10.08
CA ARG A 269 -4.09 2.41 11.04
C ARG A 269 -3.12 1.34 10.54
N VAL A 270 -3.10 1.09 9.24
CA VAL A 270 -2.13 0.17 8.61
C VAL A 270 -0.76 0.82 8.47
N ALA A 271 -0.70 2.10 8.13
CA ALA A 271 0.55 2.83 7.90
C ALA A 271 1.28 3.22 9.21
N ALA A 272 0.54 3.59 10.26
CA ALA A 272 1.13 4.19 11.47
C ALA A 272 2.16 3.30 12.18
N PRO A 273 1.92 2.01 12.45
CA PRO A 273 2.93 1.14 13.07
C PRO A 273 4.18 0.96 12.19
N TRP A 274 3.99 1.00 10.88
CA TRP A 274 5.11 0.93 9.95
C TRP A 274 5.89 2.23 9.91
N ALA A 275 5.24 3.39 9.92
CA ALA A 275 5.89 4.69 10.01
C ALA A 275 6.77 4.81 11.27
N ASP A 276 6.25 4.40 12.43
CA ASP A 276 7.00 4.40 13.69
C ASP A 276 8.22 3.47 13.61
N PHE A 277 8.05 2.30 13.03
CA PHE A 277 9.14 1.34 12.79
C PHE A 277 10.23 1.91 11.86
N GLU A 278 9.86 2.60 10.78
CA GLU A 278 10.81 3.23 9.87
C GLU A 278 11.55 4.39 10.54
N HIS A 279 10.83 5.23 11.28
CA HIS A 279 11.43 6.34 12.03
C HIS A 279 12.50 5.88 13.01
N ASP A 280 12.25 4.82 13.76
CA ASP A 280 13.19 4.23 14.72
C ASP A 280 14.45 3.67 14.04
N GLY A 281 14.38 3.33 12.77
CA GLY A 281 15.48 2.75 12.00
C GLY A 281 16.70 3.67 11.88
N ILE A 282 16.48 4.98 11.77
CA ILE A 282 17.57 5.97 11.63
C ILE A 282 18.50 5.93 12.85
N ALA A 283 17.92 6.00 14.05
CA ALA A 283 18.69 5.98 15.30
C ALA A 283 19.46 4.66 15.48
N LYS A 284 18.86 3.55 15.09
CA LYS A 284 19.49 2.22 15.16
C LYS A 284 20.70 2.13 14.23
N ILE A 285 20.59 2.56 12.97
CA ILE A 285 21.71 2.55 12.02
C ILE A 285 22.81 3.52 12.45
N LYS A 286 22.47 4.71 12.98
CA LYS A 286 23.45 5.66 13.52
C LYS A 286 24.25 5.10 14.71
N ALA A 287 23.63 4.24 15.50
CA ALA A 287 24.28 3.62 16.67
C ALA A 287 25.14 2.42 16.35
N GLU A 288 25.00 1.82 15.16
CA GLU A 288 25.74 0.62 14.76
C GLU A 288 27.12 0.99 14.16
N ALA A 289 28.16 0.35 14.66
CA ALA A 289 29.53 0.60 14.18
C ALA A 289 29.71 0.16 12.72
N GLY A 290 30.43 0.96 11.94
CA GLY A 290 30.71 0.65 10.53
C GLY A 290 29.74 1.30 9.53
N HIS A 291 28.69 1.95 10.02
CA HIS A 291 27.76 2.72 9.20
C HIS A 291 28.10 4.22 9.24
N GLU A 292 27.89 4.87 8.12
CA GLU A 292 28.02 6.33 8.00
C GLU A 292 26.71 6.91 7.50
N VAL A 293 25.94 7.47 8.42
CA VAL A 293 24.71 8.25 8.13
C VAL A 293 25.13 9.70 8.00
N TYR A 294 24.83 10.31 6.87
CA TYR A 294 25.24 11.67 6.57
C TYR A 294 24.07 12.51 6.05
N PRO A 295 23.85 13.71 6.61
CA PRO A 295 22.87 14.68 6.11
C PRO A 295 23.37 15.34 4.82
N LEU A 296 22.42 15.85 4.05
CA LEU A 296 22.71 16.76 2.94
C LEU A 296 22.62 18.22 3.42
N SER A 297 23.46 19.10 2.88
CA SER A 297 23.25 20.54 3.00
C SER A 297 22.06 21.00 2.15
N ASP A 298 21.50 22.17 2.47
CA ASP A 298 20.40 22.77 1.69
C ASP A 298 20.73 22.87 0.20
N ALA A 299 21.96 23.31 -0.13
CA ALA A 299 22.42 23.39 -1.51
C ALA A 299 22.46 22.02 -2.21
N GLN A 300 22.87 20.96 -1.51
CA GLN A 300 22.85 19.60 -2.05
C GLN A 300 21.43 19.09 -2.23
N LEU A 301 20.54 19.37 -1.28
CA LEU A 301 19.14 19.02 -1.36
C LEU A 301 18.43 19.72 -2.55
N ASP A 302 18.77 20.99 -2.78
CA ASP A 302 18.22 21.74 -3.92
C ASP A 302 18.67 21.18 -5.27
N LEU A 303 19.91 20.64 -5.36
CA LEU A 303 20.35 19.90 -6.56
C LEU A 303 19.47 18.66 -6.80
N TRP A 304 19.12 17.90 -5.76
CA TRP A 304 18.25 16.74 -5.88
C TRP A 304 16.82 17.11 -6.30
N LYS A 305 16.28 18.22 -5.73
CA LYS A 305 14.96 18.73 -6.14
C LYS A 305 14.96 19.13 -7.61
N ALA A 306 15.99 19.87 -8.06
CA ALA A 306 16.13 20.26 -9.46
C ALA A 306 16.25 19.05 -10.39
N ALA A 307 17.05 18.05 -10.01
CA ALA A 307 17.25 16.82 -10.77
C ALA A 307 15.99 15.95 -10.90
N SER A 308 14.99 16.18 -10.05
CA SER A 308 13.70 15.46 -10.09
C SER A 308 12.73 16.03 -11.15
N GLY A 309 12.98 17.20 -11.68
CA GLY A 309 12.12 17.87 -12.69
C GLY A 309 11.79 16.99 -13.91
N PRO A 310 12.76 16.35 -14.58
CA PRO A 310 12.51 15.45 -15.71
C PRO A 310 11.61 14.25 -15.36
N VAL A 311 11.68 13.76 -14.12
CA VAL A 311 10.81 12.65 -13.66
C VAL A 311 9.36 13.11 -13.60
N VAL A 312 9.10 14.30 -13.05
CA VAL A 312 7.76 14.90 -13.01
C VAL A 312 7.21 15.10 -14.44
N GLN A 313 8.04 15.56 -15.37
CA GLN A 313 7.63 15.71 -16.78
C GLN A 313 7.28 14.35 -17.43
N THR A 314 8.09 13.32 -17.19
CA THR A 314 7.83 11.96 -17.69
C THR A 314 6.52 11.41 -17.12
N TRP A 315 6.30 11.56 -15.82
CA TRP A 315 5.05 11.20 -15.17
C TRP A 315 3.85 11.95 -15.77
N ALA A 316 3.95 13.28 -15.91
CA ALA A 316 2.87 14.09 -16.48
C ALA A 316 2.50 13.67 -17.90
N ALA A 317 3.49 13.32 -18.73
CA ALA A 317 3.25 12.80 -20.06
C ALA A 317 2.53 11.44 -20.04
N ALA A 318 2.80 10.59 -19.04
CA ALA A 318 2.10 9.31 -18.86
C ALA A 318 0.64 9.52 -18.42
N VAL A 319 0.39 10.43 -17.49
CA VAL A 319 -0.98 10.79 -17.04
C VAL A 319 -1.81 11.36 -18.21
N LYS A 320 -1.25 12.24 -19.02
CA LYS A 320 -1.95 12.82 -20.19
C LYS A 320 -2.42 11.75 -21.19
N LYS A 321 -1.70 10.63 -21.31
CA LYS A 321 -2.12 9.51 -22.18
C LYS A 321 -3.36 8.79 -21.68
N THR A 322 -3.70 8.93 -20.40
CA THR A 322 -4.94 8.39 -19.82
C THR A 322 -6.15 9.31 -20.04
N GLY A 323 -5.96 10.48 -20.64
CA GLY A 323 -6.99 11.50 -20.82
C GLY A 323 -7.19 12.41 -19.60
N ASN A 324 -6.34 12.30 -18.58
CA ASN A 324 -6.39 13.13 -17.39
C ASN A 324 -5.45 14.33 -17.49
N ASP A 325 -5.80 15.42 -16.79
CA ASP A 325 -4.95 16.60 -16.63
C ASP A 325 -3.93 16.35 -15.51
N ALA A 326 -2.66 16.21 -15.89
CA ALA A 326 -1.58 15.92 -14.94
C ALA A 326 -1.36 17.03 -13.91
N ASP A 327 -1.55 18.30 -14.30
CA ASP A 327 -1.38 19.44 -13.40
C ASP A 327 -2.49 19.46 -12.34
N LEU A 328 -3.73 19.13 -12.74
CA LEU A 328 -4.86 18.98 -11.82
C LEU A 328 -4.65 17.81 -10.87
N VAL A 329 -4.27 16.64 -11.38
CA VAL A 329 -3.99 15.43 -10.60
C VAL A 329 -2.94 15.72 -9.51
N LEU A 330 -1.84 16.37 -9.88
CA LEU A 330 -0.76 16.71 -8.93
C LEU A 330 -1.20 17.78 -7.93
N LYS A 331 -1.93 18.81 -8.40
CA LYS A 331 -2.47 19.87 -7.54
C LYS A 331 -3.41 19.31 -6.47
N GLU A 332 -4.29 18.38 -6.84
CA GLU A 332 -5.21 17.75 -5.89
C GLU A 332 -4.47 16.92 -4.85
N LEU A 333 -3.46 16.11 -5.25
CA LEU A 333 -2.65 15.36 -4.29
C LEU A 333 -1.93 16.29 -3.32
N LYS A 334 -1.30 17.35 -3.81
CA LYS A 334 -0.62 18.33 -2.95
C LYS A 334 -1.57 19.02 -1.98
N ALA A 335 -2.79 19.30 -2.39
CA ALA A 335 -3.81 19.90 -1.53
C ALA A 335 -4.21 18.95 -0.39
N GLU A 336 -4.41 17.66 -0.68
CA GLU A 336 -4.70 16.67 0.38
C GLU A 336 -3.50 16.48 1.31
N LEU A 337 -2.27 16.40 0.77
CA LEU A 337 -1.06 16.30 1.61
C LEU A 337 -0.92 17.50 2.56
N ALA A 338 -1.21 18.72 2.09
CA ALA A 338 -1.20 19.91 2.93
C ALA A 338 -2.29 19.86 4.01
N LYS A 339 -3.50 19.40 3.69
CA LYS A 339 -4.62 19.24 4.63
C LYS A 339 -4.27 18.29 5.79
N TYR A 340 -3.52 17.23 5.53
CA TYR A 340 -3.11 16.24 6.52
C TYR A 340 -1.71 16.49 7.10
N ASN A 341 -1.12 17.68 6.91
CA ASN A 341 0.23 18.03 7.38
C ASN A 341 1.32 17.03 6.94
N ALA A 342 1.21 16.52 5.74
CA ALA A 342 2.11 15.53 5.16
C ALA A 342 2.82 15.98 3.89
N ALA A 343 2.66 17.25 3.47
CA ALA A 343 3.40 17.83 2.35
C ALA A 343 4.87 18.04 2.73
N TYR A 344 5.78 17.70 1.79
CA TYR A 344 7.22 17.90 1.92
C TYR A 344 7.58 19.40 1.90
#